data_c2aaf2f024a7f490e37a0356dad9446e
#
_entry.id   c2aaf2f024a7f490e37a0356dad9446e
#
_cell.length_a   1.000
_cell.length_b   1.000
_cell.length_c   1.000
_cell.angle_alpha   90.00
_cell.angle_beta   90.00
_cell.angle_gamma   90.00
#
_symmetry.space_group_name_H-M   'P 1'
#
loop_
_entity.id
_entity.type
_entity.pdbx_description
1 polymer ?
#
loop_
_entity_poly.entity_id
_entity_poly.type
_entity_poly.pdbx_seq_one_letter_code
_entity_poly.pdbx_strand_id
1 'polypeptide(L)'
;MNLAWISVAALALAIILSCVTTINVGAFSVALAWIVGVYFAGMRVEAVMAGFPSALFLTLAGVTLLFTMAQCNGTLDRLAHHAVRVCRGHRGVVPIMYFLLAAGLASIGPGNISTAALVAPMAMTTAMKANIPLFLMAIMVGNGANAGSLSPFAPTGIIVNGLMARIGMTGLQLETYLSNLLAHALVAFGGYFLLGGWKLFAEHSAATVAPESGDPADLAFEAHHWFTMAVIAVLIASVIFFGVHVGMGAFLGATILVLANAANDREAIKRMPWGVIVMVTGVTVLIALLEKAQGIALIGSLIAKLSTRDSVTAVVAFLTGGISVYSSTSGVVLPAFLPMVPTLAQQIGGANAVAIAMSMNVGGHLVDVSPLSTIGALCLASVTGDESRRLFNQLLAWGLSMTVVGAALCYLVFGRSGLF
;
A
#
# COMPACT_ATOMS: atom_id res chain seq x y z
N MET A 1 -8.69 22.35 29.25
CA MET A 1 -7.75 21.45 28.54
C MET A 1 -7.49 22.05 27.17
N ASN A 2 -6.26 22.16 26.73
CA ASN A 2 -5.95 22.79 25.42
C ASN A 2 -6.53 21.91 24.29
N LEU A 3 -7.27 22.51 23.37
CA LEU A 3 -7.96 21.82 22.25
C LEU A 3 -6.99 20.97 21.43
N ALA A 4 -5.74 21.44 21.26
CA ALA A 4 -4.70 20.68 20.58
C ALA A 4 -4.45 19.31 21.25
N TRP A 5 -4.34 19.27 22.57
CA TRP A 5 -4.16 17.99 23.29
C TRP A 5 -5.37 17.07 23.21
N ILE A 6 -6.61 17.63 23.23
CA ILE A 6 -7.82 16.81 23.05
C ILE A 6 -7.84 16.18 21.66
N SER A 7 -7.53 16.94 20.63
CA SER A 7 -7.50 16.44 19.24
C SER A 7 -6.42 15.39 19.04
N VAL A 8 -5.22 15.57 19.63
CA VAL A 8 -4.14 14.57 19.60
C VAL A 8 -4.54 13.31 20.36
N ALA A 9 -5.20 13.43 21.52
CA ALA A 9 -5.69 12.28 22.26
C ALA A 9 -6.75 11.50 21.47
N ALA A 10 -7.63 12.20 20.72
CA ALA A 10 -8.59 11.56 19.82
C ALA A 10 -7.89 10.77 18.69
N LEU A 11 -6.85 11.34 18.09
CA LEU A 11 -6.04 10.61 17.08
C LEU A 11 -5.32 9.42 17.70
N ALA A 12 -4.68 9.59 18.85
CA ALA A 12 -4.01 8.51 19.56
C ALA A 12 -4.98 7.36 19.89
N LEU A 13 -6.20 7.68 20.36
CA LEU A 13 -7.26 6.71 20.59
C LEU A 13 -7.65 5.96 19.32
N ALA A 14 -7.80 6.67 18.19
CA ALA A 14 -8.11 6.07 16.89
C ALA A 14 -7.00 5.09 16.46
N ILE A 15 -5.72 5.47 16.60
CA ILE A 15 -4.57 4.62 16.28
C ILE A 15 -4.52 3.39 17.22
N ILE A 16 -4.68 3.57 18.53
CA ILE A 16 -4.68 2.46 19.50
C ILE A 16 -5.80 1.46 19.17
N LEU A 17 -7.02 1.93 18.92
CA LEU A 17 -8.13 1.06 18.55
C LEU A 17 -7.90 0.34 17.22
N SER A 18 -7.22 0.98 16.26
CA SER A 18 -6.78 0.33 15.02
C SER A 18 -5.84 -0.86 15.25
N CYS A 19 -5.00 -0.78 16.28
CA CYS A 19 -4.04 -1.84 16.62
C CYS A 19 -4.65 -3.01 17.40
N VAL A 20 -5.71 -2.75 18.22
CA VAL A 20 -6.23 -3.73 19.18
C VAL A 20 -7.63 -4.25 18.85
N THR A 21 -8.31 -3.68 17.85
CA THR A 21 -9.69 -4.06 17.47
C THR A 21 -9.84 -4.24 15.97
N THR A 22 -10.94 -4.86 15.56
CA THR A 22 -11.30 -5.05 14.15
C THR A 22 -12.30 -4.00 13.63
N ILE A 23 -12.61 -2.96 14.41
CA ILE A 23 -13.54 -1.89 14.00
C ILE A 23 -12.96 -1.08 12.85
N ASN A 24 -13.83 -0.53 12.00
CA ASN A 24 -13.39 0.42 10.99
C ASN A 24 -13.04 1.76 11.63
N VAL A 25 -11.75 2.03 11.77
CA VAL A 25 -11.22 3.24 12.42
C VAL A 25 -11.64 4.51 11.71
N GLY A 26 -11.93 4.47 10.41
CA GLY A 26 -12.45 5.63 9.69
C GLY A 26 -13.83 6.07 10.17
N ALA A 27 -14.76 5.13 10.33
CA ALA A 27 -16.08 5.42 10.89
C ALA A 27 -15.96 5.96 12.32
N PHE A 28 -15.10 5.36 13.14
CA PHE A 28 -14.82 5.82 14.49
C PHE A 28 -14.18 7.22 14.51
N SER A 29 -13.25 7.51 13.58
CA SER A 29 -12.61 8.82 13.43
C SER A 29 -13.60 9.92 13.08
N VAL A 30 -14.61 9.64 12.24
CA VAL A 30 -15.70 10.60 11.96
C VAL A 30 -16.50 10.90 13.22
N ALA A 31 -16.82 9.89 14.02
CA ALA A 31 -17.52 10.09 15.30
C ALA A 31 -16.69 10.93 16.27
N LEU A 32 -15.38 10.63 16.40
CA LEU A 32 -14.48 11.44 17.23
C LEU A 32 -14.35 12.89 16.72
N ALA A 33 -14.26 13.08 15.40
CA ALA A 33 -14.18 14.40 14.80
C ALA A 33 -15.44 15.21 15.08
N TRP A 34 -16.62 14.57 15.03
CA TRP A 34 -17.88 15.20 15.41
C TRP A 34 -17.92 15.58 16.88
N ILE A 35 -17.60 14.65 17.78
CA ILE A 35 -17.62 14.90 19.23
C ILE A 35 -16.64 16.03 19.59
N VAL A 36 -15.38 15.90 19.17
CA VAL A 36 -14.35 16.90 19.51
C VAL A 36 -14.62 18.23 18.80
N GLY A 37 -15.04 18.20 17.53
CA GLY A 37 -15.32 19.41 16.76
C GLY A 37 -16.49 20.20 17.31
N VAL A 38 -17.60 19.55 17.60
CA VAL A 38 -18.81 20.26 18.02
C VAL A 38 -18.77 20.60 19.53
N TYR A 39 -18.48 19.64 20.39
CA TYR A 39 -18.64 19.82 21.84
C TYR A 39 -17.42 20.42 22.54
N PHE A 40 -16.22 20.26 21.98
CA PHE A 40 -14.99 20.81 22.55
C PHE A 40 -14.43 22.01 21.79
N ALA A 41 -14.57 22.01 20.45
CA ALA A 41 -14.08 23.11 19.61
C ALA A 41 -15.18 24.13 19.23
N GLY A 42 -16.45 23.89 19.58
CA GLY A 42 -17.56 24.79 19.25
C GLY A 42 -17.81 24.94 17.75
N MET A 43 -17.40 23.97 16.94
CA MET A 43 -17.55 24.02 15.49
C MET A 43 -18.99 23.65 15.08
N ARG A 44 -19.45 24.27 14.00
CA ARG A 44 -20.70 23.82 13.34
C ARG A 44 -20.48 22.46 12.68
N VAL A 45 -21.53 21.63 12.62
CA VAL A 45 -21.46 20.28 12.04
C VAL A 45 -20.98 20.33 10.58
N GLU A 46 -21.44 21.32 9.81
CA GLU A 46 -21.03 21.51 8.40
C GLU A 46 -19.52 21.76 8.28
N ALA A 47 -18.92 22.44 9.27
CA ALA A 47 -17.48 22.70 9.29
C ALA A 47 -16.65 21.44 9.59
N VAL A 48 -17.24 20.47 10.33
CA VAL A 48 -16.63 19.14 10.51
C VAL A 48 -16.79 18.32 9.23
N MET A 49 -17.99 18.32 8.62
CA MET A 49 -18.28 17.60 7.37
C MET A 49 -17.42 18.09 6.20
N ALA A 50 -17.09 19.38 6.15
CA ALA A 50 -16.20 19.97 5.15
C ALA A 50 -14.76 19.40 5.19
N GLY A 51 -14.39 18.70 6.28
CA GLY A 51 -13.15 17.94 6.36
C GLY A 51 -13.12 16.67 5.50
N PHE A 52 -14.27 16.24 4.96
CA PHE A 52 -14.36 15.04 4.12
C PHE A 52 -13.64 15.24 2.78
N PRO A 53 -12.71 14.33 2.41
CA PRO A 53 -11.90 14.47 1.21
C PRO A 53 -12.64 13.96 -0.04
N SER A 54 -13.63 14.71 -0.54
CA SER A 54 -14.50 14.28 -1.65
C SER A 54 -13.74 13.90 -2.92
N ALA A 55 -12.71 14.66 -3.28
CA ALA A 55 -11.88 14.36 -4.46
C ALA A 55 -11.14 13.02 -4.30
N LEU A 56 -10.56 12.75 -3.13
CA LEU A 56 -9.89 11.48 -2.83
C LEU A 56 -10.89 10.32 -2.82
N PHE A 57 -12.07 10.51 -2.22
CA PHE A 57 -13.15 9.51 -2.22
C PHE A 57 -13.56 9.13 -3.64
N LEU A 58 -13.84 10.10 -4.51
CA LEU A 58 -14.23 9.86 -5.89
C LEU A 58 -13.12 9.16 -6.67
N THR A 59 -11.87 9.58 -6.48
CA THR A 59 -10.75 8.95 -7.18
C THR A 59 -10.58 7.49 -6.76
N LEU A 60 -10.62 7.20 -5.47
CA LEU A 60 -10.55 5.82 -4.96
C LEU A 60 -11.74 4.98 -5.44
N ALA A 61 -12.96 5.52 -5.34
CA ALA A 61 -14.16 4.80 -5.75
C ALA A 61 -14.12 4.45 -7.24
N GLY A 62 -13.75 5.40 -8.12
CA GLY A 62 -13.66 5.16 -9.56
C GLY A 62 -12.63 4.09 -9.91
N VAL A 63 -11.41 4.24 -9.40
CA VAL A 63 -10.33 3.29 -9.70
C VAL A 63 -10.61 1.91 -9.13
N THR A 64 -11.03 1.83 -7.87
CA THR A 64 -11.34 0.53 -7.26
C THR A 64 -12.53 -0.15 -7.94
N LEU A 65 -13.53 0.59 -8.40
CA LEU A 65 -14.66 0.04 -9.17
C LEU A 65 -14.17 -0.63 -10.45
N LEU A 66 -13.39 0.09 -11.28
CA LEU A 66 -12.88 -0.43 -12.55
C LEU A 66 -12.05 -1.71 -12.36
N PHE A 67 -11.10 -1.70 -11.39
CA PHE A 67 -10.26 -2.86 -11.16
C PHE A 67 -10.99 -4.02 -10.47
N THR A 68 -12.00 -3.73 -9.63
CA THR A 68 -12.89 -4.78 -9.09
C THR A 68 -13.74 -5.41 -10.20
N MET A 69 -14.20 -4.65 -11.19
CA MET A 69 -14.85 -5.20 -12.38
C MET A 69 -13.91 -6.14 -13.16
N ALA A 70 -12.66 -5.72 -13.38
CA ALA A 70 -11.65 -6.54 -14.03
C ALA A 70 -11.31 -7.83 -13.23
N GLN A 71 -11.45 -7.79 -11.93
CA GLN A 71 -11.31 -8.96 -11.07
C GLN A 71 -12.55 -9.86 -11.14
N CYS A 72 -13.76 -9.29 -11.02
CA CYS A 72 -15.02 -10.04 -11.04
C CYS A 72 -15.27 -10.76 -12.37
N ASN A 73 -14.85 -10.17 -13.49
CA ASN A 73 -14.98 -10.81 -14.80
C ASN A 73 -13.82 -11.76 -15.14
N GLY A 74 -12.87 -11.98 -14.21
CA GLY A 74 -11.77 -12.92 -14.36
C GLY A 74 -10.58 -12.43 -15.20
N THR A 75 -10.57 -11.17 -15.66
CA THR A 75 -9.46 -10.62 -16.47
C THR A 75 -8.14 -10.63 -15.70
N LEU A 76 -8.15 -10.19 -14.43
CA LEU A 76 -6.93 -10.14 -13.60
C LEU A 76 -6.43 -11.54 -13.25
N ASP A 77 -7.34 -12.50 -13.02
CA ASP A 77 -6.99 -13.91 -12.74
C ASP A 77 -6.27 -14.51 -13.94
N ARG A 78 -6.83 -14.34 -15.15
CA ARG A 78 -6.20 -14.85 -16.39
C ARG A 78 -4.85 -14.19 -16.67
N LEU A 79 -4.76 -12.87 -16.46
CA LEU A 79 -3.51 -12.14 -16.61
C LEU A 79 -2.44 -12.68 -15.65
N ALA A 80 -2.79 -12.87 -14.38
CA ALA A 80 -1.89 -13.43 -13.37
C ALA A 80 -1.46 -14.85 -13.72
N HIS A 81 -2.39 -15.75 -14.10
CA HIS A 81 -2.07 -17.11 -14.51
C HIS A 81 -1.15 -17.18 -15.74
N HIS A 82 -1.41 -16.34 -16.77
CA HIS A 82 -0.54 -16.31 -17.96
C HIS A 82 0.85 -15.78 -17.61
N ALA A 83 0.92 -14.74 -16.77
CA ALA A 83 2.20 -14.19 -16.32
C ALA A 83 2.98 -15.19 -15.46
N VAL A 84 2.32 -15.95 -14.58
CA VAL A 84 2.95 -17.03 -13.80
C VAL A 84 3.49 -18.16 -14.70
N ARG A 85 2.84 -18.47 -15.83
CA ARG A 85 3.37 -19.45 -16.80
C ARG A 85 4.73 -19.06 -17.38
N VAL A 86 5.01 -17.75 -17.47
CA VAL A 86 6.33 -17.24 -17.89
C VAL A 86 7.38 -17.44 -16.79
N CYS A 87 6.94 -17.56 -15.52
CA CYS A 87 7.82 -17.83 -14.37
C CYS A 87 8.34 -19.27 -14.33
N ARG A 88 8.67 -19.84 -15.49
CA ARG A 88 9.29 -21.17 -15.62
C ARG A 88 10.79 -21.04 -15.57
N GLY A 89 11.47 -22.03 -14.99
CA GLY A 89 12.91 -22.04 -15.07
C GLY A 89 13.62 -22.53 -13.82
N HIS A 90 14.78 -22.04 -13.64
CA HIS A 90 15.66 -22.40 -12.54
C HIS A 90 15.11 -21.96 -11.18
N ARG A 91 15.19 -22.80 -10.15
CA ARG A 91 14.69 -22.54 -8.78
C ARG A 91 15.09 -21.18 -8.23
N GLY A 92 16.31 -20.72 -8.53
CA GLY A 92 16.81 -19.40 -8.14
C GLY A 92 16.12 -18.23 -8.84
N VAL A 93 15.65 -18.42 -10.08
CA VAL A 93 14.97 -17.37 -10.85
C VAL A 93 13.51 -17.20 -10.44
N VAL A 94 12.84 -18.28 -10.02
CA VAL A 94 11.41 -18.29 -9.72
C VAL A 94 10.99 -17.21 -8.70
N PRO A 95 11.64 -17.04 -7.53
CA PRO A 95 11.26 -15.96 -6.59
C PRO A 95 11.43 -14.56 -7.18
N ILE A 96 12.44 -14.36 -8.02
CA ILE A 96 12.69 -13.08 -8.70
C ILE A 96 11.55 -12.78 -9.68
N MET A 97 11.14 -13.78 -10.47
CA MET A 97 10.00 -13.64 -11.40
C MET A 97 8.70 -13.31 -10.65
N TYR A 98 8.46 -13.96 -9.50
CA TYR A 98 7.29 -13.65 -8.67
C TYR A 98 7.34 -12.24 -8.08
N PHE A 99 8.51 -11.73 -7.69
CA PHE A 99 8.68 -10.33 -7.31
C PHE A 99 8.29 -9.39 -8.45
N LEU A 100 8.85 -9.61 -9.65
CA LEU A 100 8.58 -8.78 -10.82
C LEU A 100 7.11 -8.83 -11.25
N LEU A 101 6.51 -10.02 -11.23
CA LEU A 101 5.10 -10.22 -11.51
C LEU A 101 4.21 -9.45 -10.53
N ALA A 102 4.46 -9.61 -9.23
CA ALA A 102 3.69 -8.91 -8.22
C ALA A 102 3.86 -7.39 -8.31
N ALA A 103 5.08 -6.90 -8.53
CA ALA A 103 5.36 -5.48 -8.71
C ALA A 103 4.65 -4.92 -9.96
N GLY A 104 4.72 -5.62 -11.09
CA GLY A 104 4.05 -5.22 -12.32
C GLY A 104 2.54 -5.18 -12.18
N LEU A 105 1.92 -6.24 -11.66
CA LEU A 105 0.47 -6.29 -11.45
C LEU A 105 -0.01 -5.21 -10.47
N ALA A 106 0.66 -5.04 -9.34
CA ALA A 106 0.28 -4.01 -8.36
C ALA A 106 0.37 -2.59 -8.96
N SER A 107 1.33 -2.36 -9.87
CA SER A 107 1.55 -1.06 -10.50
C SER A 107 0.49 -0.68 -11.52
N ILE A 108 -0.12 -1.65 -12.19
CA ILE A 108 -1.14 -1.40 -13.24
C ILE A 108 -2.42 -0.84 -12.63
N GLY A 109 -2.75 -1.18 -11.38
CA GLY A 109 -3.92 -0.60 -10.73
C GLY A 109 -4.63 -1.43 -9.65
N PRO A 110 -4.57 -2.79 -9.63
CA PRO A 110 -5.22 -3.55 -8.56
C PRO A 110 -4.67 -3.22 -7.16
N GLY A 111 -3.42 -2.72 -7.10
CA GLY A 111 -2.73 -2.44 -5.86
C GLY A 111 -2.18 -3.70 -5.18
N ASN A 112 -1.52 -3.50 -4.04
CA ASN A 112 -0.78 -4.55 -3.35
C ASN A 112 -1.65 -5.68 -2.79
N ILE A 113 -2.78 -5.36 -2.16
CA ILE A 113 -3.65 -6.34 -1.49
C ILE A 113 -4.27 -7.30 -2.52
N SER A 114 -4.90 -6.76 -3.59
CA SER A 114 -5.51 -7.59 -4.64
C SER A 114 -4.47 -8.42 -5.38
N THR A 115 -3.31 -7.83 -5.66
CA THR A 115 -2.19 -8.56 -6.29
C THR A 115 -1.68 -9.67 -5.39
N ALA A 116 -1.48 -9.42 -4.10
CA ALA A 116 -1.04 -10.44 -3.16
C ALA A 116 -2.08 -11.57 -3.02
N ALA A 117 -3.37 -11.25 -3.00
CA ALA A 117 -4.44 -12.24 -2.94
C ALA A 117 -4.43 -13.19 -4.16
N LEU A 118 -4.08 -12.68 -5.34
CA LEU A 118 -3.96 -13.48 -6.57
C LEU A 118 -2.65 -14.28 -6.63
N VAL A 119 -1.53 -13.62 -6.34
CA VAL A 119 -0.19 -14.15 -6.64
C VAL A 119 0.36 -14.99 -5.48
N ALA A 120 0.08 -14.64 -4.21
CA ALA A 120 0.68 -15.32 -3.07
C ALA A 120 0.30 -16.81 -3.00
N PRO A 121 -0.96 -17.24 -3.19
CA PRO A 121 -1.30 -18.67 -3.18
C PRO A 121 -0.53 -19.48 -4.24
N MET A 122 -0.41 -18.91 -5.45
CA MET A 122 0.34 -19.54 -6.55
C MET A 122 1.84 -19.62 -6.25
N ALA A 123 2.41 -18.55 -5.71
CA ALA A 123 3.81 -18.49 -5.35
C ALA A 123 4.17 -19.47 -4.22
N MET A 124 3.34 -19.52 -3.18
CA MET A 124 3.57 -20.42 -2.04
C MET A 124 3.44 -21.89 -2.45
N THR A 125 2.44 -22.22 -3.27
CA THR A 125 2.28 -23.56 -3.85
C THR A 125 3.49 -23.94 -4.73
N THR A 126 3.95 -23.01 -5.56
CA THR A 126 5.15 -23.22 -6.40
C THR A 126 6.39 -23.43 -5.53
N ALA A 127 6.54 -22.66 -4.45
CA ALA A 127 7.67 -22.80 -3.53
C ALA A 127 7.70 -24.18 -2.85
N MET A 128 6.54 -24.66 -2.39
CA MET A 128 6.43 -26.00 -1.78
C MET A 128 6.82 -27.11 -2.77
N LYS A 129 6.31 -27.06 -4.00
CA LYS A 129 6.61 -28.05 -5.04
C LYS A 129 8.07 -28.01 -5.50
N ALA A 130 8.64 -26.83 -5.58
CA ALA A 130 10.02 -26.62 -6.04
C ALA A 130 11.06 -26.72 -4.91
N ASN A 131 10.65 -27.03 -3.69
CA ASN A 131 11.53 -26.95 -2.51
C ASN A 131 12.28 -25.61 -2.39
N ILE A 132 11.60 -24.51 -2.67
CA ILE A 132 12.09 -23.16 -2.43
C ILE A 132 11.68 -22.76 -1.00
N PRO A 133 12.57 -22.17 -0.18
CA PRO A 133 12.20 -21.73 1.16
C PRO A 133 10.97 -20.82 1.16
N LEU A 134 9.93 -21.19 1.90
CA LEU A 134 8.65 -20.46 1.92
C LEU A 134 8.82 -19.02 2.37
N PHE A 135 9.68 -18.79 3.37
CA PHE A 135 9.97 -17.45 3.84
C PHE A 135 10.61 -16.58 2.74
N LEU A 136 11.56 -17.13 1.98
CA LEU A 136 12.16 -16.43 0.84
C LEU A 136 11.11 -16.05 -0.21
N MET A 137 10.23 -16.99 -0.57
CA MET A 137 9.15 -16.72 -1.52
C MET A 137 8.19 -15.65 -1.00
N ALA A 138 7.78 -15.72 0.27
CA ALA A 138 6.86 -14.78 0.88
C ALA A 138 7.41 -13.35 0.90
N ILE A 139 8.69 -13.14 1.24
CA ILE A 139 9.31 -11.81 1.19
C ILE A 139 9.45 -11.29 -0.24
N MET A 140 9.73 -12.14 -1.22
CA MET A 140 9.82 -11.72 -2.62
C MET A 140 8.45 -11.30 -3.16
N VAL A 141 7.41 -12.09 -2.96
CA VAL A 141 6.04 -11.76 -3.42
C VAL A 141 5.48 -10.56 -2.65
N GLY A 142 5.62 -10.54 -1.34
CA GLY A 142 5.08 -9.45 -0.50
C GLY A 142 5.74 -8.11 -0.79
N ASN A 143 7.07 -8.08 -0.89
CA ASN A 143 7.78 -6.86 -1.30
C ASN A 143 7.51 -6.50 -2.75
N GLY A 144 7.34 -7.47 -3.66
CA GLY A 144 6.94 -7.21 -5.04
C GLY A 144 5.59 -6.49 -5.10
N ALA A 145 4.58 -7.01 -4.42
CA ALA A 145 3.26 -6.38 -4.35
C ALA A 145 3.34 -4.96 -3.77
N ASN A 146 4.11 -4.77 -2.68
CA ASN A 146 4.31 -3.46 -2.07
C ASN A 146 5.15 -2.52 -2.95
N ALA A 147 6.12 -3.01 -3.70
CA ALA A 147 6.92 -2.22 -4.63
C ALA A 147 6.04 -1.48 -5.65
N GLY A 148 4.98 -2.14 -6.14
CA GLY A 148 4.02 -1.54 -7.07
C GLY A 148 2.95 -0.67 -6.42
N SER A 149 2.79 -0.70 -5.10
CA SER A 149 1.63 -0.14 -4.39
C SER A 149 1.47 1.38 -4.52
N LEU A 150 2.56 2.13 -4.61
CA LEU A 150 2.55 3.59 -4.73
C LEU A 150 2.50 4.10 -6.18
N SER A 151 2.23 3.22 -7.15
CA SER A 151 1.90 3.64 -8.52
C SER A 151 0.74 4.65 -8.51
N PRO A 152 0.78 5.69 -9.36
CA PRO A 152 -0.31 6.65 -9.49
C PRO A 152 -1.67 6.05 -9.85
N PHE A 153 -1.67 4.82 -10.36
CA PHE A 153 -2.87 4.06 -10.75
C PHE A 153 -3.37 3.12 -9.66
N ALA A 154 -2.54 2.83 -8.64
CA ALA A 154 -2.89 1.93 -7.55
C ALA A 154 -3.61 2.67 -6.41
N PRO A 155 -4.56 2.02 -5.68
CA PRO A 155 -5.30 2.66 -4.61
C PRO A 155 -4.42 3.32 -3.55
N THR A 156 -3.36 2.66 -3.10
CA THR A 156 -2.43 3.20 -2.10
C THR A 156 -1.67 4.42 -2.64
N GLY A 157 -1.21 4.38 -3.90
CA GLY A 157 -0.58 5.52 -4.55
C GLY A 157 -1.52 6.71 -4.69
N ILE A 158 -2.79 6.48 -5.00
CA ILE A 158 -3.83 7.51 -5.05
C ILE A 158 -4.03 8.17 -3.67
N ILE A 159 -4.06 7.36 -2.60
CA ILE A 159 -4.17 7.85 -1.22
C ILE A 159 -2.99 8.77 -0.90
N VAL A 160 -1.78 8.29 -1.08
CA VAL A 160 -0.55 9.02 -0.75
C VAL A 160 -0.45 10.30 -1.56
N ASN A 161 -0.60 10.24 -2.88
CA ASN A 161 -0.54 11.42 -3.75
C ASN A 161 -1.65 12.42 -3.45
N GLY A 162 -2.84 11.95 -3.09
CA GLY A 162 -3.95 12.81 -2.66
C GLY A 162 -3.67 13.53 -1.34
N LEU A 163 -3.06 12.85 -0.38
CA LEU A 163 -2.64 13.46 0.90
C LEU A 163 -1.50 14.47 0.69
N MET A 164 -0.50 14.12 -0.12
CA MET A 164 0.61 15.02 -0.46
C MET A 164 0.12 16.28 -1.19
N ALA A 165 -0.80 16.12 -2.13
CA ALA A 165 -1.39 17.27 -2.86
C ALA A 165 -2.12 18.23 -1.90
N ARG A 166 -2.80 17.75 -0.86
CA ARG A 166 -3.47 18.58 0.15
C ARG A 166 -2.52 19.47 0.96
N ILE A 167 -1.27 19.06 1.12
CA ILE A 167 -0.22 19.83 1.80
C ILE A 167 0.68 20.63 0.83
N GLY A 168 0.24 20.78 -0.43
CA GLY A 168 0.95 21.54 -1.45
C GLY A 168 2.08 20.78 -2.15
N MET A 169 2.25 19.49 -1.89
CA MET A 169 3.29 18.64 -2.50
C MET A 169 2.73 17.95 -3.74
N THR A 170 2.64 18.67 -4.84
CA THR A 170 2.13 18.18 -6.14
C THR A 170 3.25 17.85 -7.10
N GLY A 171 2.98 17.00 -8.10
CA GLY A 171 3.96 16.66 -9.16
C GLY A 171 4.99 15.60 -8.76
N LEU A 172 4.85 14.99 -7.57
CA LEU A 172 5.81 14.02 -7.00
C LEU A 172 5.38 12.56 -7.14
N GLN A 173 4.44 12.26 -8.07
CA GLN A 173 3.86 10.92 -8.21
C GLN A 173 4.92 9.88 -8.63
N LEU A 174 5.78 10.25 -9.57
CA LEU A 174 6.84 9.37 -10.07
C LEU A 174 7.91 9.13 -9.00
N GLU A 175 8.34 10.17 -8.31
CA GLU A 175 9.31 10.11 -7.22
C GLU A 175 8.79 9.25 -6.07
N THR A 176 7.52 9.42 -5.70
CA THR A 176 6.86 8.62 -4.67
C THR A 176 6.83 7.14 -5.06
N TYR A 177 6.45 6.85 -6.31
CA TYR A 177 6.42 5.48 -6.82
C TYR A 177 7.81 4.87 -6.88
N LEU A 178 8.79 5.55 -7.49
CA LEU A 178 10.14 5.02 -7.66
C LEU A 178 10.88 4.85 -6.32
N SER A 179 10.73 5.77 -5.39
CA SER A 179 11.35 5.67 -4.05
C SER A 179 10.86 4.41 -3.33
N ASN A 180 9.56 4.14 -3.37
CA ASN A 180 8.97 2.95 -2.77
C ASN A 180 9.38 1.66 -3.50
N LEU A 181 9.33 1.67 -4.84
CA LEU A 181 9.72 0.53 -5.67
C LEU A 181 11.17 0.14 -5.42
N LEU A 182 12.07 1.11 -5.41
CA LEU A 182 13.50 0.88 -5.18
C LEU A 182 13.77 0.40 -3.75
N ALA A 183 13.10 0.97 -2.75
CA ALA A 183 13.25 0.54 -1.36
C ALA A 183 12.83 -0.92 -1.17
N HIS A 184 11.65 -1.30 -1.70
CA HIS A 184 11.17 -2.68 -1.64
C HIS A 184 12.03 -3.64 -2.47
N ALA A 185 12.51 -3.22 -3.64
CA ALA A 185 13.45 -4.00 -4.44
C ALA A 185 14.75 -4.24 -3.66
N LEU A 186 15.34 -3.20 -3.08
CA LEU A 186 16.57 -3.30 -2.30
C LEU A 186 16.42 -4.27 -1.13
N VAL A 187 15.32 -4.16 -0.39
CA VAL A 187 15.02 -5.02 0.76
C VAL A 187 14.74 -6.47 0.31
N ALA A 188 13.95 -6.66 -0.74
CA ALA A 188 13.63 -7.99 -1.27
C ALA A 188 14.87 -8.71 -1.79
N PHE A 189 15.65 -8.05 -2.64
CA PHE A 189 16.87 -8.64 -3.20
C PHE A 189 17.98 -8.77 -2.15
N GLY A 190 18.11 -7.79 -1.22
CA GLY A 190 18.97 -7.92 -0.07
C GLY A 190 18.64 -9.16 0.76
N GLY A 191 17.35 -9.34 1.10
CA GLY A 191 16.84 -10.54 1.76
C GLY A 191 17.09 -11.81 0.95
N TYR A 192 16.81 -11.77 -0.36
CA TYR A 192 17.09 -12.89 -1.26
C TYR A 192 18.53 -13.38 -1.17
N PHE A 193 19.50 -12.48 -1.26
CA PHE A 193 20.92 -12.84 -1.18
C PHE A 193 21.32 -13.27 0.23
N LEU A 194 20.90 -12.58 1.27
CA LEU A 194 21.22 -12.90 2.67
C LEU A 194 20.65 -14.26 3.10
N LEU A 195 19.46 -14.62 2.62
CA LEU A 195 18.81 -15.90 2.93
C LEU A 195 19.30 -17.04 2.02
N GLY A 196 20.29 -16.80 1.18
CA GLY A 196 20.91 -17.82 0.34
C GLY A 196 20.12 -18.16 -0.91
N GLY A 197 19.27 -17.28 -1.41
CA GLY A 197 18.54 -17.46 -2.68
C GLY A 197 19.47 -17.72 -3.87
N TRP A 198 20.68 -17.15 -3.85
CA TRP A 198 21.71 -17.45 -4.85
C TRP A 198 22.20 -18.91 -4.86
N LYS A 199 22.09 -19.64 -3.72
CA LYS A 199 22.44 -21.06 -3.65
C LYS A 199 21.49 -21.93 -4.45
N LEU A 200 20.24 -21.46 -4.64
CA LEU A 200 19.25 -22.14 -5.46
C LEU A 200 19.66 -22.26 -6.93
N PHE A 201 20.63 -21.46 -7.40
CA PHE A 201 21.20 -21.58 -8.74
C PHE A 201 22.19 -22.74 -8.86
N ALA A 202 22.86 -23.11 -7.77
CA ALA A 202 23.86 -24.18 -7.77
C ALA A 202 23.22 -25.59 -7.69
N GLU A 203 22.00 -25.68 -7.22
CA GLU A 203 21.29 -26.94 -7.10
C GLU A 203 20.73 -27.36 -8.48
N HIS A 204 21.45 -28.28 -9.16
CA HIS A 204 21.03 -28.91 -10.40
C HIS A 204 19.78 -29.79 -10.16
N SER A 205 18.60 -29.19 -10.07
CA SER A 205 17.36 -29.92 -10.13
C SER A 205 16.84 -29.83 -11.58
N ALA A 206 16.81 -30.97 -12.26
CA ALA A 206 16.26 -31.12 -13.61
C ALA A 206 14.74 -30.86 -13.70
N ALA A 207 14.11 -30.55 -12.58
CA ALA A 207 12.70 -30.19 -12.52
C ALA A 207 12.51 -28.73 -12.95
N THR A 208 12.19 -28.51 -14.19
CA THR A 208 11.54 -27.27 -14.62
C THR A 208 10.27 -27.10 -13.79
N VAL A 209 10.30 -26.12 -12.89
CA VAL A 209 9.14 -25.76 -12.08
C VAL A 209 8.09 -25.21 -13.03
N ALA A 210 7.08 -26.02 -13.34
CA ALA A 210 5.89 -25.56 -14.06
C ALA A 210 4.82 -25.27 -13.01
N PRO A 211 4.25 -24.06 -12.96
CA PRO A 211 3.06 -23.79 -12.16
C PRO A 211 1.93 -24.74 -12.63
N GLU A 212 1.20 -25.34 -11.70
CA GLU A 212 -0.08 -25.94 -12.05
C GLU A 212 -1.01 -24.83 -12.52
N SER A 213 -1.25 -24.80 -13.78
CA SER A 213 -2.38 -24.09 -14.36
C SER A 213 -3.53 -25.08 -14.44
N GLY A 214 -4.73 -24.64 -14.06
CA GLY A 214 -5.96 -25.34 -14.40
C GLY A 214 -6.04 -25.68 -15.89
N ASP A 215 -7.06 -26.36 -16.32
CA ASP A 215 -7.22 -26.77 -17.71
C ASP A 215 -6.89 -25.59 -18.64
N PRO A 216 -6.01 -25.76 -19.65
CA PRO A 216 -5.68 -24.70 -20.60
C PRO A 216 -6.90 -24.03 -21.26
N ALA A 217 -8.02 -24.76 -21.35
CA ALA A 217 -9.27 -24.23 -21.91
C ALA A 217 -9.94 -23.21 -20.97
N ASP A 218 -9.85 -23.39 -19.64
CA ASP A 218 -10.44 -22.47 -18.64
C ASP A 218 -9.67 -21.15 -18.51
N LEU A 219 -8.45 -21.07 -19.05
CA LEU A 219 -7.57 -19.92 -18.95
C LEU A 219 -7.48 -19.10 -20.26
N ALA A 220 -8.24 -19.48 -21.30
CA ALA A 220 -8.27 -18.73 -22.54
C ALA A 220 -8.87 -17.34 -22.36
N PHE A 221 -8.24 -16.33 -22.99
CA PHE A 221 -8.81 -14.97 -23.00
C PHE A 221 -10.00 -14.94 -23.95
N GLU A 222 -11.16 -14.55 -23.42
CA GLU A 222 -12.36 -14.27 -24.18
C GLU A 222 -12.43 -12.78 -24.61
N ALA A 223 -13.35 -12.44 -25.48
CA ALA A 223 -13.49 -11.08 -26.01
C ALA A 223 -13.67 -10.02 -24.93
N HIS A 224 -14.43 -10.33 -23.87
CA HIS A 224 -14.67 -9.39 -22.77
C HIS A 224 -13.42 -9.14 -21.92
N HIS A 225 -12.49 -10.12 -21.80
CA HIS A 225 -11.21 -9.91 -21.12
C HIS A 225 -10.31 -8.97 -21.90
N TRP A 226 -10.17 -9.19 -23.23
CA TRP A 226 -9.42 -8.30 -24.10
C TRP A 226 -9.99 -6.88 -24.12
N PHE A 227 -11.33 -6.77 -24.13
CA PHE A 227 -11.99 -5.47 -24.06
C PHE A 227 -11.71 -4.77 -22.72
N THR A 228 -11.76 -5.48 -21.60
CA THR A 228 -11.40 -4.93 -20.28
C THR A 228 -9.95 -4.46 -20.23
N MET A 229 -9.03 -5.25 -20.75
CA MET A 229 -7.61 -4.85 -20.85
C MET A 229 -7.42 -3.61 -21.73
N ALA A 230 -8.14 -3.53 -22.86
CA ALA A 230 -8.10 -2.36 -23.73
C ALA A 230 -8.60 -1.09 -23.01
N VAL A 231 -9.72 -1.18 -22.27
CA VAL A 231 -10.26 -0.06 -21.48
C VAL A 231 -9.24 0.41 -20.44
N ILE A 232 -8.60 -0.51 -19.71
CA ILE A 232 -7.56 -0.18 -18.72
C ILE A 232 -6.34 0.46 -19.43
N ALA A 233 -5.88 -0.09 -20.55
CA ALA A 233 -4.75 0.45 -21.31
C ALA A 233 -5.04 1.87 -21.81
N VAL A 234 -6.26 2.12 -22.33
CA VAL A 234 -6.72 3.44 -22.79
C VAL A 234 -6.78 4.42 -21.60
N LEU A 235 -7.25 3.98 -20.43
CA LEU A 235 -7.24 4.83 -19.23
C LEU A 235 -5.81 5.24 -18.88
N ILE A 236 -4.89 4.28 -18.79
CA ILE A 236 -3.48 4.55 -18.44
C ILE A 236 -2.86 5.51 -19.47
N ALA A 237 -3.04 5.25 -20.76
CA ALA A 237 -2.56 6.12 -21.82
C ALA A 237 -3.17 7.53 -21.72
N SER A 238 -4.47 7.63 -21.45
CA SER A 238 -5.16 8.92 -21.31
C SER A 238 -4.64 9.74 -20.12
N VAL A 239 -4.33 9.10 -19.02
CA VAL A 239 -3.73 9.77 -17.85
C VAL A 239 -2.32 10.25 -18.18
N ILE A 240 -1.49 9.42 -18.82
CA ILE A 240 -0.08 9.74 -19.09
C ILE A 240 0.05 10.82 -20.17
N PHE A 241 -0.66 10.68 -21.29
CA PHE A 241 -0.47 11.53 -22.46
C PHE A 241 -1.40 12.74 -22.53
N PHE A 242 -2.58 12.66 -21.91
CA PHE A 242 -3.61 13.70 -21.97
C PHE A 242 -3.93 14.33 -20.63
N GLY A 243 -3.31 13.87 -19.51
CA GLY A 243 -3.56 14.42 -18.17
C GLY A 243 -4.99 14.19 -17.66
N VAL A 244 -5.67 13.15 -18.15
CA VAL A 244 -7.03 12.81 -17.71
C VAL A 244 -6.99 12.46 -16.24
N HIS A 245 -7.96 12.97 -15.46
CA HIS A 245 -8.07 12.66 -14.05
C HIS A 245 -8.39 11.16 -13.86
N VAL A 246 -7.49 10.42 -13.22
CA VAL A 246 -7.54 8.94 -13.14
C VAL A 246 -8.86 8.41 -12.59
N GLY A 247 -9.43 9.03 -11.54
CA GLY A 247 -10.71 8.60 -10.95
C GLY A 247 -11.89 8.79 -11.88
N MET A 248 -11.97 9.94 -12.58
CA MET A 248 -13.04 10.22 -13.53
C MET A 248 -12.92 9.34 -14.78
N GLY A 249 -11.71 9.16 -15.29
CA GLY A 249 -11.45 8.23 -16.38
C GLY A 249 -11.80 6.79 -16.02
N ALA A 250 -11.53 6.38 -14.77
CA ALA A 250 -11.89 5.04 -14.29
C ALA A 250 -13.41 4.84 -14.19
N PHE A 251 -14.18 5.83 -13.72
CA PHE A 251 -15.65 5.78 -13.76
C PHE A 251 -16.19 5.65 -15.20
N LEU A 252 -15.61 6.43 -16.13
CA LEU A 252 -15.98 6.32 -17.55
C LEU A 252 -15.66 4.91 -18.08
N GLY A 253 -14.45 4.39 -17.81
CA GLY A 253 -14.06 3.03 -18.18
C GLY A 253 -14.99 1.97 -17.61
N ALA A 254 -15.32 2.07 -16.31
CA ALA A 254 -16.28 1.17 -15.65
C ALA A 254 -17.67 1.22 -16.33
N THR A 255 -18.15 2.42 -16.65
CA THR A 255 -19.42 2.60 -17.36
C THR A 255 -19.38 1.94 -18.75
N ILE A 256 -18.30 2.10 -19.48
CA ILE A 256 -18.11 1.48 -20.82
C ILE A 256 -18.14 -0.06 -20.70
N LEU A 257 -17.48 -0.64 -19.67
CA LEU A 257 -17.51 -2.10 -19.44
C LEU A 257 -18.94 -2.61 -19.18
N VAL A 258 -19.74 -1.88 -18.40
CA VAL A 258 -21.14 -2.25 -18.11
C VAL A 258 -21.99 -2.17 -19.38
N LEU A 259 -21.90 -1.06 -20.13
CA LEU A 259 -22.67 -0.87 -21.36
C LEU A 259 -22.33 -1.91 -22.44
N ALA A 260 -21.09 -2.38 -22.47
CA ALA A 260 -20.63 -3.45 -23.36
C ALA A 260 -20.94 -4.87 -22.82
N ASN A 261 -21.64 -4.99 -21.69
CA ASN A 261 -21.89 -6.26 -20.98
C ASN A 261 -20.59 -7.07 -20.69
N ALA A 262 -19.44 -6.38 -20.56
CA ALA A 262 -18.16 -7.00 -20.25
C ALA A 262 -17.93 -7.20 -18.76
N ALA A 263 -18.67 -6.49 -17.89
CA ALA A 263 -18.59 -6.61 -16.44
C ALA A 263 -19.95 -6.28 -15.76
N ASN A 264 -20.14 -6.81 -14.55
CA ASN A 264 -21.32 -6.58 -13.72
C ASN A 264 -21.00 -5.56 -12.62
N ASP A 265 -21.62 -4.38 -12.69
CA ASP A 265 -21.43 -3.29 -11.73
C ASP A 265 -21.92 -3.64 -10.32
N ARG A 266 -23.05 -4.31 -10.19
CA ARG A 266 -23.63 -4.67 -8.89
C ARG A 266 -22.73 -5.59 -8.09
N GLU A 267 -22.14 -6.57 -8.75
CA GLU A 267 -21.21 -7.50 -8.12
C GLU A 267 -19.90 -6.80 -7.79
N ALA A 268 -19.38 -5.98 -8.70
CA ALA A 268 -18.17 -5.21 -8.46
C ALA A 268 -18.34 -4.23 -7.29
N ILE A 269 -19.46 -3.47 -7.23
CA ILE A 269 -19.74 -2.53 -6.12
C ILE A 269 -19.75 -3.25 -4.77
N LYS A 270 -20.33 -4.45 -4.68
CA LYS A 270 -20.34 -5.24 -3.44
C LYS A 270 -18.94 -5.66 -3.00
N ARG A 271 -18.06 -5.96 -3.96
CA ARG A 271 -16.68 -6.43 -3.70
C ARG A 271 -15.64 -5.32 -3.59
N MET A 272 -16.03 -4.07 -3.84
CA MET A 272 -15.13 -2.92 -3.62
C MET A 272 -14.58 -2.90 -2.19
N PRO A 273 -13.35 -2.42 -1.99
CA PRO A 273 -12.73 -2.33 -0.67
C PRO A 273 -13.30 -1.19 0.16
N TRP A 274 -14.63 -1.19 0.41
CA TRP A 274 -15.32 -0.14 1.17
C TRP A 274 -14.72 0.12 2.54
N GLY A 275 -14.21 -0.93 3.19
CA GLY A 275 -13.52 -0.80 4.47
C GLY A 275 -12.33 0.13 4.39
N VAL A 276 -11.53 0.05 3.33
CA VAL A 276 -10.37 0.92 3.09
C VAL A 276 -10.82 2.33 2.71
N ILE A 277 -11.80 2.45 1.82
CA ILE A 277 -12.31 3.76 1.37
C ILE A 277 -12.85 4.57 2.56
N VAL A 278 -13.71 3.94 3.40
CA VAL A 278 -14.25 4.57 4.60
C VAL A 278 -13.17 4.88 5.63
N MET A 279 -12.19 3.97 5.78
CA MET A 279 -11.07 4.17 6.72
C MET A 279 -10.27 5.42 6.36
N VAL A 280 -9.80 5.53 5.14
CA VAL A 280 -8.95 6.66 4.69
C VAL A 280 -9.72 7.98 4.76
N THR A 281 -10.94 8.00 4.22
CA THR A 281 -11.73 9.24 4.20
C THR A 281 -12.16 9.69 5.59
N GLY A 282 -12.52 8.74 6.46
CA GLY A 282 -12.92 9.05 7.82
C GLY A 282 -11.76 9.53 8.70
N VAL A 283 -10.58 8.88 8.62
CA VAL A 283 -9.39 9.37 9.32
C VAL A 283 -9.02 10.77 8.82
N THR A 284 -9.17 11.06 7.54
CA THR A 284 -8.90 12.39 6.98
C THR A 284 -9.82 13.47 7.55
N VAL A 285 -11.07 13.16 7.89
CA VAL A 285 -11.97 14.10 8.60
C VAL A 285 -11.42 14.45 9.98
N LEU A 286 -10.94 13.45 10.72
CA LEU A 286 -10.32 13.69 12.04
C LEU A 286 -9.04 14.52 11.91
N ILE A 287 -8.22 14.26 10.89
CA ILE A 287 -7.01 15.05 10.63
C ILE A 287 -7.33 16.50 10.29
N ALA A 288 -8.38 16.76 9.50
CA ALA A 288 -8.83 18.13 9.22
C ALA A 288 -9.28 18.89 10.50
N LEU A 289 -9.84 18.17 11.47
CA LEU A 289 -10.10 18.72 12.81
C LEU A 289 -8.80 19.02 13.56
N LEU A 290 -7.85 18.07 13.58
CA LEU A 290 -6.55 18.26 14.24
C LEU A 290 -5.81 19.50 13.70
N GLU A 291 -5.87 19.72 12.39
CA GLU A 291 -5.29 20.90 11.75
C GLU A 291 -5.89 22.19 12.33
N LYS A 292 -7.23 22.28 12.36
CA LYS A 292 -7.94 23.43 12.94
C LYS A 292 -7.69 23.59 14.44
N ALA A 293 -7.53 22.51 15.16
CA ALA A 293 -7.26 22.47 16.59
C ALA A 293 -5.79 22.67 16.98
N GLN A 294 -4.89 22.88 15.99
CA GLN A 294 -3.43 22.97 16.18
C GLN A 294 -2.80 21.67 16.71
N GLY A 295 -3.49 20.53 16.61
CA GLY A 295 -2.98 19.23 17.02
C GLY A 295 -1.83 18.74 16.15
N ILE A 296 -1.87 19.02 14.84
CA ILE A 296 -0.79 18.69 13.91
C ILE A 296 0.50 19.42 14.30
N ALA A 297 0.41 20.71 14.63
CA ALA A 297 1.56 21.49 15.09
C ALA A 297 2.15 20.94 16.40
N LEU A 298 1.29 20.50 17.32
CA LEU A 298 1.71 19.87 18.57
C LEU A 298 2.47 18.56 18.33
N ILE A 299 1.94 17.64 17.51
CA ILE A 299 2.62 16.38 17.19
C ILE A 299 3.95 16.67 16.48
N GLY A 300 3.95 17.57 15.50
CA GLY A 300 5.17 18.01 14.81
C GLY A 300 6.24 18.49 15.81
N SER A 301 5.86 19.31 16.79
CA SER A 301 6.77 19.79 17.84
C SER A 301 7.34 18.68 18.72
N LEU A 302 6.54 17.65 19.01
CA LEU A 302 7.01 16.50 19.78
C LEU A 302 8.02 15.67 18.99
N ILE A 303 7.75 15.42 17.68
CA ILE A 303 8.69 14.72 16.79
C ILE A 303 9.96 15.55 16.59
N ALA A 304 9.84 16.87 16.41
CA ALA A 304 10.98 17.77 16.24
C ALA A 304 11.94 17.74 17.44
N LYS A 305 11.43 17.58 18.67
CA LYS A 305 12.28 17.41 19.88
C LYS A 305 13.09 16.12 19.88
N LEU A 306 12.62 15.09 19.18
CA LEU A 306 13.28 13.79 19.07
C LEU A 306 14.18 13.70 17.83
N SER A 307 14.20 14.75 17.00
CA SER A 307 14.83 14.73 15.68
C SER A 307 15.78 15.91 15.51
N THR A 308 16.80 15.70 14.68
CA THR A 308 17.62 16.76 14.10
C THR A 308 17.33 16.82 12.59
N ARG A 309 17.88 17.81 11.90
CA ARG A 309 17.78 17.93 10.44
C ARG A 309 18.26 16.64 9.73
N ASP A 310 19.31 16.01 10.25
CA ASP A 310 19.92 14.82 9.66
C ASP A 310 19.17 13.54 10.05
N SER A 311 18.57 13.46 11.25
CA SER A 311 17.93 12.26 11.76
C SER A 311 16.43 12.16 11.50
N VAL A 312 15.76 13.25 11.08
CA VAL A 312 14.30 13.30 10.96
C VAL A 312 13.76 12.22 10.02
N THR A 313 14.43 11.93 8.91
CA THR A 313 14.04 10.89 7.96
C THR A 313 14.02 9.50 8.60
N ALA A 314 15.02 9.20 9.43
CA ALA A 314 15.06 7.95 10.20
C ALA A 314 13.96 7.89 11.26
N VAL A 315 13.78 8.99 12.01
CA VAL A 315 12.79 9.04 13.11
C VAL A 315 11.38 8.88 12.58
N VAL A 316 11.00 9.58 11.51
CA VAL A 316 9.65 9.45 10.93
C VAL A 316 9.43 8.08 10.29
N ALA A 317 10.45 7.51 9.63
CA ALA A 317 10.36 6.17 9.08
C ALA A 317 10.20 5.11 10.18
N PHE A 318 10.93 5.24 11.29
CA PHE A 318 10.82 4.36 12.45
C PHE A 318 9.43 4.45 13.09
N LEU A 319 8.91 5.65 13.30
CA LEU A 319 7.58 5.87 13.91
C LEU A 319 6.47 5.33 13.02
N THR A 320 6.48 5.67 11.74
CA THR A 320 5.46 5.18 10.79
C THR A 320 5.55 3.68 10.62
N GLY A 321 6.75 3.11 10.49
CA GLY A 321 6.96 1.66 10.44
C GLY A 321 6.50 0.96 11.71
N GLY A 322 6.88 1.45 12.89
CA GLY A 322 6.50 0.85 14.16
C GLY A 322 4.99 0.78 14.38
N ILE A 323 4.26 1.84 13.99
CA ILE A 323 2.79 1.85 14.06
C ILE A 323 2.19 0.96 12.98
N SER A 324 2.75 0.96 11.76
CA SER A 324 2.27 0.17 10.62
C SER A 324 2.37 -1.35 10.83
N VAL A 325 3.27 -1.83 11.71
CA VAL A 325 3.31 -3.26 12.06
C VAL A 325 1.96 -3.77 12.57
N TYR A 326 1.21 -2.92 13.27
CA TYR A 326 -0.05 -3.26 13.95
C TYR A 326 -1.27 -2.56 13.36
N SER A 327 -1.08 -1.58 12.49
CA SER A 327 -2.15 -0.74 11.94
C SER A 327 -2.05 -0.66 10.42
N SER A 328 -3.12 -0.22 9.76
CA SER A 328 -3.12 -0.01 8.30
C SER A 328 -2.22 1.17 7.91
N THR A 329 -1.19 0.91 7.15
CA THR A 329 -0.25 1.93 6.63
C THR A 329 -0.99 3.00 5.83
N SER A 330 -1.68 2.60 4.77
CA SER A 330 -2.39 3.53 3.86
C SER A 330 -3.69 4.07 4.44
N GLY A 331 -4.36 3.31 5.33
CA GLY A 331 -5.67 3.67 5.87
C GLY A 331 -5.61 4.56 7.11
N VAL A 332 -4.56 4.43 7.92
CA VAL A 332 -4.43 5.11 9.22
C VAL A 332 -3.13 5.90 9.33
N VAL A 333 -1.98 5.22 9.14
CA VAL A 333 -0.68 5.81 9.46
C VAL A 333 -0.35 6.99 8.55
N LEU A 334 -0.40 6.80 7.24
CA LEU A 334 -0.06 7.88 6.31
C LEU A 334 -1.07 9.04 6.35
N PRO A 335 -2.39 8.83 6.42
CA PRO A 335 -3.33 9.92 6.66
C PRO A 335 -3.06 10.71 7.95
N ALA A 336 -2.56 10.05 9.00
CA ALA A 336 -2.24 10.71 10.27
C ALA A 336 -0.93 11.50 10.22
N PHE A 337 0.10 10.98 9.53
CA PHE A 337 1.46 11.52 9.61
C PHE A 337 1.83 12.46 8.44
N LEU A 338 1.44 12.17 7.19
CA LEU A 338 1.78 13.02 6.05
C LEU A 338 1.34 14.50 6.19
N PRO A 339 0.15 14.81 6.74
CA PRO A 339 -0.26 16.21 6.91
C PRO A 339 0.65 17.05 7.80
N MET A 340 1.49 16.44 8.66
CA MET A 340 2.41 17.18 9.53
C MET A 340 3.74 17.52 8.87
N VAL A 341 4.03 17.00 7.67
CA VAL A 341 5.31 17.19 6.98
C VAL A 341 5.72 18.63 6.84
N PRO A 342 4.86 19.58 6.37
CA PRO A 342 5.27 20.99 6.24
C PRO A 342 5.64 21.63 7.57
N THR A 343 4.83 21.37 8.61
CA THR A 343 5.07 21.90 9.97
C THR A 343 6.36 21.33 10.56
N LEU A 344 6.58 20.02 10.42
CA LEU A 344 7.77 19.34 10.91
C LEU A 344 9.04 19.86 10.22
N ALA A 345 9.00 20.02 8.89
CA ALA A 345 10.11 20.55 8.11
C ALA A 345 10.51 21.97 8.57
N GLN A 346 9.52 22.84 8.83
CA GLN A 346 9.76 24.17 9.35
C GLN A 346 10.36 24.17 10.75
N GLN A 347 9.82 23.35 11.66
CA GLN A 347 10.28 23.27 13.06
C GLN A 347 11.70 22.72 13.20
N ILE A 348 12.16 21.94 12.23
CA ILE A 348 13.54 21.40 12.18
C ILE A 348 14.47 22.28 11.33
N GLY A 349 14.20 23.59 11.24
CA GLY A 349 15.09 24.52 10.57
C GLY A 349 15.13 24.38 9.05
N GLY A 350 13.99 24.06 8.41
CA GLY A 350 13.86 23.94 6.96
C GLY A 350 14.42 22.62 6.42
N ALA A 351 14.20 21.52 7.15
CA ALA A 351 14.50 20.19 6.63
C ALA A 351 13.70 19.90 5.34
N ASN A 352 14.24 19.02 4.49
CA ASN A 352 13.62 18.70 3.21
C ASN A 352 12.27 17.99 3.40
N ALA A 353 11.16 18.66 3.09
CA ALA A 353 9.81 18.12 3.23
C ALA A 353 9.56 16.89 2.34
N VAL A 354 10.15 16.85 1.13
CA VAL A 354 10.01 15.69 0.22
C VAL A 354 10.71 14.48 0.84
N ALA A 355 11.92 14.63 1.34
CA ALA A 355 12.65 13.56 2.01
C ALA A 355 11.90 13.02 3.24
N ILE A 356 11.27 13.89 4.03
CA ILE A 356 10.43 13.50 5.17
C ILE A 356 9.22 12.69 4.70
N ALA A 357 8.50 13.16 3.68
CA ALA A 357 7.32 12.47 3.14
C ALA A 357 7.68 11.09 2.56
N MET A 358 8.76 11.01 1.76
CA MET A 358 9.24 9.73 1.21
C MET A 358 9.66 8.76 2.30
N SER A 359 10.28 9.26 3.38
CA SER A 359 10.66 8.45 4.53
C SER A 359 9.44 7.88 5.28
N MET A 360 8.37 8.67 5.43
CA MET A 360 7.11 8.19 6.02
C MET A 360 6.47 7.10 5.14
N ASN A 361 6.44 7.31 3.82
CA ASN A 361 5.90 6.35 2.87
C ASN A 361 6.66 5.03 2.88
N VAL A 362 7.97 5.08 2.71
CA VAL A 362 8.83 3.88 2.66
C VAL A 362 8.85 3.18 4.01
N GLY A 363 9.05 3.91 5.11
CA GLY A 363 9.10 3.34 6.46
C GLY A 363 7.82 2.60 6.84
N GLY A 364 6.66 3.19 6.49
CA GLY A 364 5.36 2.56 6.73
C GLY A 364 5.13 1.29 5.92
N HIS A 365 5.51 1.27 4.62
CA HIS A 365 5.21 0.15 3.75
C HIS A 365 6.20 -1.02 3.87
N LEU A 366 7.47 -0.80 4.23
CA LEU A 366 8.46 -1.88 4.34
C LEU A 366 8.08 -2.95 5.38
N VAL A 367 7.30 -2.61 6.38
CA VAL A 367 6.82 -3.54 7.42
C VAL A 367 5.60 -4.37 6.98
N ASP A 368 4.95 -4.03 5.88
CA ASP A 368 3.68 -4.63 5.44
C ASP A 368 3.79 -6.09 4.94
N VAL A 369 4.97 -6.70 4.98
CA VAL A 369 5.17 -8.15 4.81
C VAL A 369 5.09 -8.90 6.16
N SER A 370 4.83 -8.22 7.26
CA SER A 370 4.56 -8.82 8.57
C SER A 370 3.31 -9.73 8.52
N PRO A 371 3.25 -10.82 9.28
CA PRO A 371 2.08 -11.71 9.34
C PRO A 371 0.85 -11.03 9.97
N LEU A 372 1.05 -9.90 10.64
CA LEU A 372 -0.03 -9.07 11.21
C LEU A 372 -0.62 -8.11 10.16
N SER A 373 0.04 -7.93 9.02
CA SER A 373 -0.47 -7.19 7.89
C SER A 373 -1.22 -8.10 6.92
N THR A 374 -2.05 -7.50 6.05
CA THR A 374 -2.85 -8.24 5.07
C THR A 374 -1.99 -9.09 4.13
N ILE A 375 -0.84 -8.56 3.66
CA ILE A 375 0.01 -9.26 2.67
C ILE A 375 0.71 -10.46 3.29
N GLY A 376 1.29 -10.31 4.48
CA GLY A 376 1.89 -11.44 5.18
C GLY A 376 0.87 -12.51 5.57
N ALA A 377 -0.35 -12.11 5.96
CA ALA A 377 -1.44 -13.04 6.25
C ALA A 377 -1.87 -13.84 5.00
N LEU A 378 -1.91 -13.21 3.82
CA LEU A 378 -2.22 -13.90 2.55
C LEU A 378 -1.16 -14.95 2.18
N CYS A 379 0.12 -14.67 2.42
CA CYS A 379 1.18 -15.67 2.25
C CYS A 379 1.01 -16.84 3.22
N LEU A 380 0.64 -16.59 4.47
CA LEU A 380 0.40 -17.61 5.48
C LEU A 380 -0.81 -18.47 5.20
N ALA A 381 -1.89 -17.90 4.67
CA ALA A 381 -3.15 -18.61 4.41
C ALA A 381 -2.99 -19.79 3.45
N SER A 382 -1.93 -19.78 2.64
CA SER A 382 -1.61 -20.86 1.68
C SER A 382 -0.73 -21.98 2.27
N VAL A 383 -0.32 -21.88 3.55
CA VAL A 383 0.60 -22.81 4.21
C VAL A 383 -0.07 -23.39 5.45
N THR A 384 0.01 -24.71 5.65
CA THR A 384 -0.63 -25.40 6.76
C THR A 384 0.38 -26.11 7.66
N GLY A 385 -0.03 -26.50 8.87
CA GLY A 385 0.78 -27.29 9.79
C GLY A 385 1.94 -26.51 10.43
N ASP A 386 3.00 -27.23 10.78
CA ASP A 386 4.16 -26.66 11.50
C ASP A 386 4.92 -25.63 10.66
N GLU A 387 4.91 -25.75 9.34
CA GLU A 387 5.52 -24.79 8.42
C GLU A 387 4.84 -23.42 8.48
N SER A 388 3.51 -23.39 8.68
CA SER A 388 2.77 -22.12 8.86
C SER A 388 3.22 -21.37 10.11
N ARG A 389 3.42 -22.07 11.24
CA ARG A 389 3.92 -21.47 12.47
C ARG A 389 5.34 -20.96 12.33
N ARG A 390 6.20 -21.71 11.66
CA ARG A 390 7.58 -21.29 11.38
C ARG A 390 7.60 -20.05 10.50
N LEU A 391 6.81 -20.05 9.44
CA LEU A 391 6.69 -18.92 8.51
C LEU A 391 6.13 -17.68 9.24
N PHE A 392 5.12 -17.85 10.11
CA PHE A 392 4.58 -16.76 10.93
C PHE A 392 5.67 -16.07 11.75
N ASN A 393 6.47 -16.85 12.48
CA ASN A 393 7.55 -16.31 13.33
C ASN A 393 8.63 -15.60 12.49
N GLN A 394 8.97 -16.15 11.31
CA GLN A 394 9.95 -15.56 10.40
C GLN A 394 9.46 -14.25 9.82
N LEU A 395 8.19 -14.18 9.37
CA LEU A 395 7.58 -12.96 8.86
C LEU A 395 7.40 -11.89 9.95
N LEU A 396 7.11 -12.31 11.19
CA LEU A 396 7.02 -11.38 12.31
C LEU A 396 8.37 -10.76 12.64
N ALA A 397 9.41 -11.57 12.73
CA ALA A 397 10.77 -11.10 12.94
C ALA A 397 11.23 -10.18 11.79
N TRP A 398 10.87 -10.52 10.55
CA TRP A 398 11.13 -9.68 9.37
C TRP A 398 10.42 -8.33 9.48
N GLY A 399 9.10 -8.31 9.70
CA GLY A 399 8.33 -7.06 9.80
C GLY A 399 8.86 -6.14 10.91
N LEU A 400 9.17 -6.71 12.09
CA LEU A 400 9.77 -5.95 13.18
C LEU A 400 11.17 -5.42 12.83
N SER A 401 12.01 -6.23 12.16
CA SER A 401 13.35 -5.79 11.74
C SER A 401 13.28 -4.69 10.68
N MET A 402 12.26 -4.70 9.81
CA MET A 402 12.06 -3.68 8.79
C MET A 402 11.76 -2.29 9.38
N THR A 403 11.26 -2.19 10.60
CA THR A 403 11.15 -0.90 11.30
C THR A 403 12.51 -0.22 11.45
N VAL A 404 13.53 -1.00 11.82
CA VAL A 404 14.90 -0.49 11.99
C VAL A 404 15.62 -0.36 10.65
N VAL A 405 15.51 -1.36 9.80
CA VAL A 405 16.13 -1.36 8.45
C VAL A 405 15.56 -0.22 7.60
N GLY A 406 14.24 -0.01 7.65
CA GLY A 406 13.57 1.10 6.96
C GLY A 406 14.04 2.46 7.45
N ALA A 407 14.18 2.64 8.77
CA ALA A 407 14.73 3.86 9.35
C ALA A 407 16.18 4.11 8.89
N ALA A 408 17.03 3.09 8.91
CA ALA A 408 18.42 3.19 8.45
C ALA A 408 18.49 3.50 6.94
N LEU A 409 17.67 2.83 6.13
CA LEU A 409 17.58 3.07 4.69
C LEU A 409 17.14 4.49 4.39
N CYS A 410 16.08 4.99 5.05
CA CYS A 410 15.59 6.34 4.88
C CYS A 410 16.62 7.40 5.33
N TYR A 411 17.38 7.13 6.40
CA TYR A 411 18.49 7.98 6.82
C TYR A 411 19.57 8.10 5.75
N LEU A 412 19.99 6.96 5.19
CA LEU A 412 21.07 6.90 4.20
C LEU A 412 20.63 7.50 2.85
N VAL A 413 19.44 7.14 2.39
CA VAL A 413 18.95 7.51 1.04
C VAL A 413 18.37 8.91 1.03
N PHE A 414 17.53 9.27 1.99
CA PHE A 414 16.82 10.56 1.98
C PHE A 414 17.43 11.62 2.91
N GLY A 415 18.13 11.17 3.97
CA GLY A 415 18.73 12.10 4.92
C GLY A 415 20.11 12.58 4.49
N ARG A 416 20.99 11.66 4.09
CA ARG A 416 22.42 11.98 3.89
C ARG A 416 22.81 12.13 2.42
N SER A 417 22.19 11.42 1.50
CA SER A 417 22.58 11.45 0.07
C SER A 417 22.16 12.72 -0.67
N GLY A 418 21.18 13.48 -0.13
CA GLY A 418 20.65 14.67 -0.79
C GLY A 418 19.95 14.36 -2.14
N LEU A 419 19.42 13.17 -2.30
CA LEU A 419 18.76 12.72 -3.53
C LEU A 419 17.48 13.50 -3.86
N PHE A 420 16.98 14.32 -2.91
CA PHE A 420 15.85 15.24 -3.08
C PHE A 420 16.18 16.63 -2.62
#